data_6897932081213d518361fc343ce98a79
#
_entry.id   6897932081213d518361fc343ce98a79
#
_cell.length_a   1.000
_cell.length_b   1.000
_cell.length_c   1.000
_cell.angle_alpha   90.00
_cell.angle_beta   90.00
_cell.angle_gamma   90.00
#
_symmetry.space_group_name_H-M   'P 1'
#
loop_
_entity.id
_entity.type
_entity.pdbx_description
1 polymer ?
#
loop_
_entity_poly.entity_id
_entity_poly.type
_entity_poly.pdbx_seq_one_letter_code
_entity_poly.pdbx_strand_id
1 'polypeptide(L)'
;MGVDNDLEAIRRLMFAGTRIDGAYYLYARRKGIKENALTLLYALDDGEPRTQTQLCAEWLIPKTTINTNVRELKQAGLVELCAMPHSREKAVRLTEKGKAFAEEVLKQVYEVERRAIEATLERYSREFVDAMDCFADALCGGFDREAGEHPDGESEEFHER
;
A
#
# COMPACT_ATOMS: atom_id res chain seq x y z
N MET A 1 -15.81 -31.17 -8.61
CA MET A 1 -16.69 -30.21 -7.92
C MET A 1 -15.93 -29.16 -7.09
N GLY A 2 -14.61 -29.25 -6.91
CA GLY A 2 -13.80 -28.29 -6.14
C GLY A 2 -13.29 -27.09 -6.96
N VAL A 3 -12.77 -27.31 -8.13
CA VAL A 3 -12.02 -26.28 -8.92
C VAL A 3 -12.88 -25.09 -9.35
N ASP A 4 -14.12 -25.30 -9.76
CA ASP A 4 -15.01 -24.20 -10.18
C ASP A 4 -15.42 -23.31 -8.99
N ASN A 5 -15.57 -23.88 -7.79
CA ASN A 5 -15.91 -23.15 -6.57
C ASN A 5 -14.73 -22.28 -6.09
N ASP A 6 -13.50 -22.80 -6.22
CA ASP A 6 -12.29 -22.07 -5.82
C ASP A 6 -12.01 -20.90 -6.77
N LEU A 7 -12.21 -21.10 -8.09
CA LEU A 7 -12.10 -20.01 -9.08
C LEU A 7 -13.12 -18.89 -8.84
N GLU A 8 -14.35 -19.24 -8.47
CA GLU A 8 -15.37 -18.25 -8.12
C GLU A 8 -14.98 -17.48 -6.86
N ALA A 9 -14.50 -18.18 -5.83
CA ALA A 9 -14.02 -17.56 -4.59
C ALA A 9 -12.86 -16.59 -4.86
N ILE A 10 -11.87 -17.01 -5.65
CA ILE A 10 -10.73 -16.17 -6.05
C ILE A 10 -11.22 -14.91 -6.79
N ARG A 11 -12.10 -15.05 -7.79
CA ARG A 11 -12.66 -13.90 -8.51
C ARG A 11 -13.36 -12.92 -7.60
N ARG A 12 -14.11 -13.39 -6.61
CA ARG A 12 -14.78 -12.55 -5.61
C ARG A 12 -13.79 -11.81 -4.73
N LEU A 13 -12.72 -12.48 -4.28
CA LEU A 13 -11.64 -11.85 -3.50
C LEU A 13 -10.94 -10.76 -4.31
N MET A 14 -10.53 -11.06 -5.54
CA MET A 14 -9.87 -10.10 -6.41
C MET A 14 -10.75 -8.90 -6.72
N PHE A 15 -12.05 -9.13 -6.98
CA PHE A 15 -13.00 -8.05 -7.19
C PHE A 15 -13.19 -7.19 -5.93
N ALA A 16 -13.22 -7.80 -4.74
CA ALA A 16 -13.30 -7.08 -3.48
C ALA A 16 -12.05 -6.22 -3.26
N GLY A 17 -10.84 -6.75 -3.51
CA GLY A 17 -9.58 -6.01 -3.45
C GLY A 17 -9.59 -4.79 -4.38
N THR A 18 -9.93 -4.99 -5.66
CA THR A 18 -10.03 -3.89 -6.63
C THR A 18 -11.03 -2.80 -6.21
N ARG A 19 -12.13 -3.17 -5.56
CA ARG A 19 -13.10 -2.19 -5.03
C ARG A 19 -12.55 -1.41 -3.85
N ILE A 20 -11.75 -2.05 -3.00
CA ILE A 20 -11.07 -1.38 -1.89
C ILE A 20 -10.09 -0.34 -2.45
N ASP A 21 -9.21 -0.73 -3.36
CA ASP A 21 -8.26 0.18 -4.01
C ASP A 21 -8.98 1.35 -4.70
N GLY A 22 -10.03 1.05 -5.46
CA GLY A 22 -10.86 2.06 -6.10
C GLY A 22 -11.50 3.06 -5.12
N ALA A 23 -11.85 2.61 -3.91
CA ALA A 23 -12.41 3.50 -2.88
C ALA A 23 -11.36 4.51 -2.38
N TYR A 24 -10.12 4.05 -2.12
CA TYR A 24 -9.00 4.93 -1.75
C TYR A 24 -8.63 5.90 -2.87
N TYR A 25 -8.55 5.42 -4.11
CA TYR A 25 -8.34 6.26 -5.29
C TYR A 25 -9.38 7.38 -5.39
N LEU A 26 -10.67 7.05 -5.31
CA LEU A 26 -11.76 8.03 -5.39
C LEU A 26 -11.75 9.01 -4.22
N TYR A 27 -11.35 8.56 -3.04
CA TYR A 27 -11.18 9.41 -1.87
C TYR A 27 -10.03 10.40 -2.08
N ALA A 28 -8.84 9.92 -2.44
CA ALA A 28 -7.67 10.74 -2.71
C ALA A 28 -7.98 11.82 -3.77
N ARG A 29 -8.63 11.41 -4.87
CA ARG A 29 -9.06 12.33 -5.94
C ARG A 29 -10.00 13.43 -5.44
N ARG A 30 -10.97 13.09 -4.57
CA ARG A 30 -11.88 14.08 -3.97
C ARG A 30 -11.17 15.07 -3.06
N LYS A 31 -10.09 14.64 -2.40
CA LYS A 31 -9.23 15.49 -1.59
C LYS A 31 -8.19 16.27 -2.38
N GLY A 32 -8.11 16.07 -3.69
CA GLY A 32 -7.11 16.71 -4.56
C GLY A 32 -5.69 16.23 -4.34
N ILE A 33 -5.52 15.02 -3.83
CA ILE A 33 -4.20 14.39 -3.59
C ILE A 33 -4.04 13.16 -4.49
N LYS A 34 -2.78 12.85 -4.82
CA LYS A 34 -2.46 11.62 -5.54
C LYS A 34 -2.63 10.41 -4.64
N GLU A 35 -3.14 9.31 -5.18
CA GLU A 35 -3.32 8.05 -4.45
C GLU A 35 -2.03 7.58 -3.76
N ASN A 36 -0.93 7.53 -4.51
CA ASN A 36 0.36 7.14 -3.94
C ASN A 36 0.87 8.10 -2.84
N ALA A 37 0.47 9.37 -2.87
CA ALA A 37 0.79 10.30 -1.79
C ALA A 37 -0.07 9.98 -0.55
N LEU A 38 -1.35 9.63 -0.72
CA LEU A 38 -2.20 9.15 0.36
C LEU A 38 -1.62 7.88 1.00
N THR A 39 -1.19 6.92 0.19
CA THR A 39 -0.55 5.69 0.65
C THR A 39 0.72 5.97 1.46
N LEU A 40 1.58 6.90 1.01
CA LEU A 40 2.78 7.27 1.76
C LEU A 40 2.47 7.98 3.08
N LEU A 41 1.46 8.85 3.11
CA LEU A 41 1.01 9.49 4.35
C LEU A 41 0.52 8.42 5.34
N TYR A 42 -0.30 7.49 4.87
CA TYR A 42 -0.82 6.37 5.66
C TYR A 42 0.32 5.49 6.21
N ALA A 43 1.28 5.13 5.35
CA ALA A 43 2.42 4.31 5.74
C ALA A 43 3.35 4.96 6.78
N LEU A 44 3.38 6.29 6.85
CA LEU A 44 4.28 7.05 7.74
C LEU A 44 3.56 7.65 8.96
N ASP A 45 2.24 7.47 9.07
CA ASP A 45 1.42 8.11 10.12
C ASP A 45 1.63 7.49 11.51
N ASP A 46 2.16 6.28 11.59
CA ASP A 46 2.57 5.64 12.84
C ASP A 46 3.80 6.30 13.49
N GLY A 47 4.45 7.23 12.78
CA GLY A 47 5.62 7.98 13.24
C GLY A 47 6.96 7.27 13.03
N GLU A 48 6.95 6.02 12.56
CA GLU A 48 8.17 5.25 12.31
C GLU A 48 8.82 5.64 10.98
N PRO A 49 10.12 5.98 10.98
CA PRO A 49 10.84 6.25 9.75
C PRO A 49 11.00 4.98 8.91
N ARG A 50 10.73 5.06 7.61
CA ARG A 50 10.88 3.94 6.67
C ARG A 50 11.81 4.31 5.51
N THR A 51 12.70 3.41 5.14
CA THR A 51 13.49 3.58 3.90
C THR A 51 12.58 3.45 2.69
N GLN A 52 13.00 4.03 1.56
CA GLN A 52 12.23 3.86 0.31
C GLN A 52 12.20 2.39 -0.13
N THR A 53 13.24 1.62 0.17
CA THR A 53 13.29 0.18 -0.09
C THR A 53 12.23 -0.57 0.72
N GLN A 54 12.06 -0.24 2.02
CA GLN A 54 11.01 -0.81 2.86
C GLN A 54 9.62 -0.44 2.32
N LEU A 55 9.38 0.83 1.99
CA LEU A 55 8.09 1.27 1.41
C LEU A 55 7.75 0.54 0.10
N CYS A 56 8.75 0.31 -0.77
CA CYS A 56 8.56 -0.46 -1.99
C CYS A 56 8.16 -1.92 -1.70
N ALA A 57 8.83 -2.55 -0.73
CA ALA A 57 8.60 -3.95 -0.40
C ALA A 57 7.26 -4.16 0.33
N GLU A 58 6.95 -3.30 1.32
CA GLU A 58 5.74 -3.42 2.13
C GLU A 58 4.45 -3.12 1.34
N TRP A 59 4.51 -2.14 0.43
CA TRP A 59 3.33 -1.66 -0.30
C TRP A 59 3.31 -2.08 -1.77
N LEU A 60 4.28 -2.86 -2.21
CA LEU A 60 4.44 -3.32 -3.60
C LEU A 60 4.34 -2.18 -4.64
N ILE A 61 4.85 -1.01 -4.27
CA ILE A 61 4.88 0.18 -5.14
C ILE A 61 6.23 0.26 -5.86
N PRO A 62 6.25 0.48 -7.19
CA PRO A 62 7.49 0.59 -7.93
C PRO A 62 8.42 1.68 -7.38
N LYS A 63 9.73 1.42 -7.36
CA LYS A 63 10.75 2.32 -6.81
C LYS A 63 10.73 3.72 -7.46
N THR A 64 10.46 3.79 -8.75
CA THR A 64 10.33 5.06 -9.49
C THR A 64 9.16 5.89 -8.98
N THR A 65 8.03 5.25 -8.68
CA THR A 65 6.84 5.88 -8.12
C THR A 65 7.09 6.40 -6.71
N ILE A 66 7.68 5.57 -5.83
CA ILE A 66 8.08 5.98 -4.46
C ILE A 66 9.04 7.17 -4.52
N ASN A 67 10.10 7.11 -5.33
CA ASN A 67 11.06 8.20 -5.48
C ASN A 67 10.39 9.53 -5.89
N THR A 68 9.46 9.46 -6.85
CA THR A 68 8.73 10.63 -7.32
C THR A 68 7.84 11.22 -6.24
N ASN A 69 7.05 10.39 -5.54
CA ASN A 69 6.15 10.85 -4.49
C ASN A 69 6.91 11.40 -3.27
N VAL A 70 7.99 10.73 -2.84
CA VAL A 70 8.86 11.22 -1.76
C VAL A 70 9.46 12.58 -2.11
N ARG A 71 9.92 12.78 -3.35
CA ARG A 71 10.43 14.06 -3.81
C ARG A 71 9.36 15.16 -3.76
N GLU A 72 8.15 14.88 -4.23
CA GLU A 72 7.04 15.83 -4.23
C GLU A 72 6.61 16.20 -2.81
N LEU A 73 6.44 15.20 -1.93
CA LEU A 73 6.09 15.43 -0.53
C LEU A 73 7.18 16.20 0.21
N LYS A 74 8.46 15.93 -0.10
CA LYS A 74 9.59 16.68 0.45
C LYS A 74 9.60 18.14 -0.03
N GLN A 75 9.32 18.40 -1.32
CA GLN A 75 9.19 19.75 -1.86
C GLN A 75 8.03 20.51 -1.20
N ALA A 76 6.94 19.82 -0.88
CA ALA A 76 5.83 20.39 -0.13
C ALA A 76 6.13 20.59 1.38
N GLY A 77 7.28 20.09 1.85
CA GLY A 77 7.69 20.16 3.25
C GLY A 77 6.92 19.22 4.17
N LEU A 78 6.29 18.17 3.62
CA LEU A 78 5.49 17.19 4.37
C LEU A 78 6.32 16.01 4.87
N VAL A 79 7.40 15.68 4.17
CA VAL A 79 8.35 14.64 4.61
C VAL A 79 9.78 15.17 4.60
N GLU A 80 10.62 14.53 5.38
CA GLU A 80 12.06 14.77 5.41
C GLU A 80 12.82 13.45 5.40
N LEU A 81 14.10 13.52 5.04
CA LEU A 81 15.00 12.37 5.06
C LEU A 81 15.84 12.42 6.32
N CYS A 82 15.85 11.33 7.07
CA CYS A 82 16.68 11.16 8.27
C CYS A 82 17.66 9.99 8.11
N ALA A 83 18.71 10.00 8.92
CA ALA A 83 19.65 8.90 8.98
C ALA A 83 19.03 7.72 9.76
N MET A 84 19.30 6.51 9.30
CA MET A 84 18.97 5.28 10.02
C MET A 84 20.19 4.74 10.76
N PRO A 85 20.07 4.28 12.00
CA PRO A 85 21.13 3.58 12.69
C PRO A 85 21.58 2.36 11.86
N HIS A 86 22.88 2.24 11.69
CA HIS A 86 23.50 1.09 11.00
C HIS A 86 23.13 0.90 9.51
N SER A 87 22.56 1.92 8.86
CA SER A 87 22.23 1.88 7.43
C SER A 87 22.84 3.08 6.69
N ARG A 88 23.22 2.86 5.42
CA ARG A 88 23.61 3.94 4.50
C ARG A 88 22.39 4.57 3.83
N GLU A 89 21.26 3.90 3.85
CA GLU A 89 20.01 4.42 3.31
C GLU A 89 19.42 5.47 4.25
N LYS A 90 18.84 6.50 3.64
CA LYS A 90 18.05 7.48 4.38
C LYS A 90 16.61 7.00 4.49
N ALA A 91 16.04 7.16 5.66
CA ALA A 91 14.63 6.93 5.88
C ALA A 91 13.81 8.22 5.62
N VAL A 92 12.57 8.02 5.25
CA VAL A 92 11.55 9.04 5.09
C VAL A 92 10.73 9.08 6.38
N ARG A 93 10.44 10.27 6.89
CA ARG A 93 9.48 10.47 7.97
C ARG A 93 8.65 11.73 7.74
N LEU A 94 7.49 11.82 8.38
CA LEU A 94 6.69 13.03 8.37
C LEU A 94 7.38 14.16 9.14
N THR A 95 7.32 15.37 8.62
CA THR A 95 7.63 16.60 9.37
C THR A 95 6.44 16.95 10.28
N GLU A 96 6.56 17.93 11.17
CA GLU A 96 5.40 18.41 11.96
C GLU A 96 4.27 18.93 11.05
N LYS A 97 4.62 19.60 9.94
CA LYS A 97 3.64 19.98 8.91
C LYS A 97 3.02 18.75 8.24
N GLY A 98 3.84 17.73 7.98
CA GLY A 98 3.39 16.47 7.39
C GLY A 98 2.43 15.71 8.30
N LYS A 99 2.70 15.65 9.60
CA LYS A 99 1.82 15.03 10.59
C LYS A 99 0.46 15.73 10.66
N ALA A 100 0.45 17.07 10.74
CA ALA A 100 -0.79 17.82 10.75
C ALA A 100 -1.61 17.61 9.47
N PHE A 101 -0.95 17.54 8.31
CA PHE A 101 -1.59 17.27 7.04
C PHE A 101 -2.10 15.83 6.95
N ALA A 102 -1.31 14.84 7.41
CA ALA A 102 -1.72 13.44 7.46
C ALA A 102 -2.93 13.27 8.38
N GLU A 103 -2.92 13.85 9.58
CA GLU A 103 -4.07 13.82 10.52
C GLU A 103 -5.35 14.36 9.87
N GLU A 104 -5.27 15.51 9.17
CA GLU A 104 -6.42 16.08 8.46
C GLU A 104 -6.96 15.15 7.37
N VAL A 105 -6.06 14.58 6.58
CA VAL A 105 -6.43 13.72 5.43
C VAL A 105 -6.89 12.35 5.91
N LEU A 106 -6.17 11.72 6.84
CA LEU A 106 -6.40 10.33 7.25
C LEU A 106 -7.54 10.18 8.27
N LYS A 107 -7.92 11.23 8.98
CA LYS A 107 -9.01 11.17 9.95
C LYS A 107 -10.29 10.54 9.39
N GLN A 108 -10.70 10.94 8.21
CA GLN A 108 -11.90 10.39 7.57
C GLN A 108 -11.66 8.96 7.07
N VAL A 109 -10.44 8.64 6.63
CA VAL A 109 -10.05 7.28 6.22
C VAL A 109 -10.21 6.34 7.40
N TYR A 110 -9.57 6.61 8.52
CA TYR A 110 -9.64 5.80 9.74
C TYR A 110 -11.06 5.65 10.28
N GLU A 111 -11.88 6.69 10.18
CA GLU A 111 -13.28 6.60 10.61
C GLU A 111 -14.09 5.65 9.73
N VAL A 112 -13.89 5.68 8.41
CA VAL A 112 -14.55 4.78 7.46
C VAL A 112 -14.05 3.34 7.64
N GLU A 113 -12.73 3.15 7.77
CA GLU A 113 -12.10 1.85 8.01
C GLU A 113 -12.61 1.22 9.31
N ARG A 114 -12.66 1.99 10.40
CA ARG A 114 -13.17 1.53 11.68
C ARG A 114 -14.63 1.04 11.57
N ARG A 115 -15.48 1.78 10.89
CA ARG A 115 -16.87 1.35 10.65
C ARG A 115 -16.96 0.10 9.79
N ALA A 116 -16.10 -0.01 8.79
CA ALA A 116 -16.06 -1.17 7.91
C ALA A 116 -15.62 -2.43 8.66
N ILE A 117 -14.57 -2.34 9.49
CA ILE A 117 -14.13 -3.46 10.30
C ILE A 117 -15.18 -3.85 11.35
N GLU A 118 -15.81 -2.90 12.03
CA GLU A 118 -16.88 -3.14 12.99
C GLU A 118 -18.05 -3.90 12.33
N ALA A 119 -18.55 -3.42 11.19
CA ALA A 119 -19.64 -4.08 10.45
C ALA A 119 -19.25 -5.49 9.95
N THR A 120 -17.97 -5.72 9.65
CA THR A 120 -17.49 -7.04 9.26
C THR A 120 -17.45 -7.98 10.45
N LEU A 121 -16.98 -7.51 11.61
CA LEU A 121 -16.87 -8.30 12.83
C LEU A 121 -18.23 -8.65 13.48
N GLU A 122 -19.32 -7.99 13.09
CA GLU A 122 -20.68 -8.41 13.47
C GLU A 122 -21.09 -9.77 12.86
N ARG A 123 -20.44 -10.18 11.77
CA ARG A 123 -20.79 -11.38 10.99
C ARG A 123 -19.69 -12.42 10.92
N TYR A 124 -18.45 -11.98 11.04
CA TYR A 124 -17.25 -12.80 10.86
C TYR A 124 -16.31 -12.64 12.04
N SER A 125 -15.50 -13.64 12.31
CA SER A 125 -14.46 -13.54 13.33
C SER A 125 -13.28 -12.69 12.81
N ARG A 126 -12.41 -12.25 13.72
CA ARG A 126 -11.20 -11.50 13.38
C ARG A 126 -10.20 -12.32 12.53
N GLU A 127 -10.35 -13.64 12.53
CA GLU A 127 -9.56 -14.56 11.70
C GLU A 127 -9.65 -14.29 10.20
N PHE A 128 -10.66 -13.51 9.74
CA PHE A 128 -10.71 -13.12 8.34
C PHE A 128 -9.53 -12.22 7.94
N VAL A 129 -8.97 -11.44 8.88
CA VAL A 129 -7.77 -10.61 8.64
C VAL A 129 -6.58 -11.53 8.41
N ASP A 130 -6.37 -12.50 9.31
CA ASP A 130 -5.30 -13.49 9.20
C ASP A 130 -5.42 -14.32 7.90
N ALA A 131 -6.66 -14.63 7.50
CA ALA A 131 -6.93 -15.34 6.25
C ALA A 131 -6.59 -14.48 5.00
N MET A 132 -6.86 -13.17 5.05
CA MET A 132 -6.48 -12.25 3.97
C MET A 132 -4.97 -12.09 3.87
N ASP A 133 -4.28 -11.95 5.00
CA ASP A 133 -2.81 -11.89 5.04
C ASP A 133 -2.20 -13.18 4.46
N CYS A 134 -2.68 -14.33 4.92
CA CYS A 134 -2.24 -15.64 4.39
C CYS A 134 -2.46 -15.78 2.89
N PHE A 135 -3.60 -15.32 2.37
CA PHE A 135 -3.89 -15.34 0.93
C PHE A 135 -2.96 -14.40 0.16
N ALA A 136 -2.73 -13.19 0.66
CA ALA A 136 -1.86 -12.21 0.03
C ALA A 136 -0.41 -12.71 -0.03
N ASP A 137 0.12 -13.24 1.08
CA ASP A 137 1.47 -13.80 1.15
C ASP A 137 1.66 -14.98 0.19
N ALA A 138 0.68 -15.87 0.14
CA ALA A 138 0.72 -17.03 -0.76
C ALA A 138 0.68 -16.61 -2.22
N LEU A 139 -0.12 -15.60 -2.57
CA LEU A 139 -0.22 -15.07 -3.93
C LEU A 139 1.09 -14.37 -4.35
N CYS A 140 1.60 -13.48 -3.53
CA CYS A 140 2.85 -12.76 -3.80
C CYS A 140 4.03 -13.73 -3.92
N GLY A 141 4.20 -14.63 -2.96
CA GLY A 141 5.25 -15.64 -3.01
C GLY A 141 5.09 -16.65 -4.16
N GLY A 142 3.88 -16.83 -4.69
CA GLY A 142 3.63 -17.60 -5.92
C GLY A 142 4.24 -16.91 -7.14
N PHE A 143 3.92 -15.65 -7.34
CA PHE A 143 4.46 -14.86 -8.45
C PHE A 143 5.98 -14.70 -8.40
N ASP A 144 6.55 -14.50 -7.19
CA ASP A 144 8.01 -14.40 -7.03
C ASP A 144 8.73 -15.68 -7.45
N ARG A 145 8.16 -16.85 -7.14
CA ARG A 145 8.72 -18.15 -7.55
C ARG A 145 8.66 -18.33 -9.07
N GLU A 146 7.53 -18.02 -9.70
CA GLU A 146 7.39 -18.14 -11.17
C GLU A 146 8.31 -17.15 -11.89
N ALA A 147 8.49 -15.92 -11.37
CA ALA A 147 9.42 -14.96 -11.94
C ALA A 147 10.90 -15.40 -11.80
N GLY A 148 11.25 -16.13 -10.74
CA GLY A 148 12.59 -16.67 -10.52
C GLY A 148 12.92 -17.93 -11.37
N GLU A 149 11.91 -18.62 -11.90
CA GLU A 149 12.06 -19.80 -12.76
C GLU A 149 12.31 -19.46 -14.24
N HIS A 150 12.20 -18.19 -14.64
CA HIS A 150 12.58 -17.71 -15.98
C HIS A 150 13.97 -17.04 -15.93
N PRO A 151 15.07 -17.77 -16.27
CA PRO A 151 16.44 -17.24 -16.17
C PRO A 151 16.87 -16.30 -17.30
N ASP A 152 15.99 -15.95 -18.22
CA ASP A 152 16.31 -15.04 -19.32
C ASP A 152 15.51 -13.73 -19.17
N GLY A 153 16.11 -12.82 -18.39
CA GLY A 153 15.58 -11.48 -18.19
C GLY A 153 15.71 -10.63 -19.43
N GLU A 154 14.65 -10.48 -20.19
CA GLU A 154 14.40 -9.28 -20.97
C GLU A 154 13.47 -8.38 -20.14
N SER A 155 14.04 -7.31 -19.62
CA SER A 155 13.31 -6.20 -19.05
C SER A 155 12.52 -5.50 -20.15
N GLU A 156 11.32 -5.99 -20.42
CA GLU A 156 10.37 -5.25 -21.22
C GLU A 156 9.91 -4.01 -20.42
N GLU A 157 10.44 -2.87 -20.85
CA GLU A 157 9.90 -1.57 -20.50
C GLU A 157 8.43 -1.54 -20.96
N PHE A 158 7.51 -1.55 -20.00
CA PHE A 158 6.12 -1.22 -20.26
C PHE A 158 6.08 0.23 -20.74
N HIS A 159 5.99 0.41 -22.06
CA HIS A 159 5.69 1.69 -22.67
C HIS A 159 4.23 2.04 -22.37
N GLU A 160 4.04 3.03 -21.53
CA GLU A 160 2.76 3.75 -21.42
C GLU A 160 2.39 4.35 -22.77
N ARG A 161 1.23 3.99 -23.26
CA ARG A 161 0.53 4.76 -24.30
C ARG A 161 -0.65 5.49 -23.68
#